data_3fbab1fc48bec6983fa79a5c477a0ff9
#
_entry.id   3fbab1fc48bec6983fa79a5c477a0ff9
#
_cell.length_a   1.000
_cell.length_b   1.000
_cell.length_c   1.000
_cell.angle_alpha   90.00
_cell.angle_beta   90.00
_cell.angle_gamma   90.00
#
_symmetry.space_group_name_H-M   'P 1'
#
loop_
_entity.id
_entity.type
_entity.pdbx_description
1 polymer ?
#
loop_
_entity_poly.entity_id
_entity_poly.type
_entity_poly.pdbx_seq_one_letter_code
_entity_poly.pdbx_strand_id
1 'polypeptide(L)'
;MTAELALCSVGVASVLAWIVIACRRGRFWDLQPTAEDQRPAPPPAAWPKVCIIVPAHNEHACLPRTLPPLLAQDYAGPWHVVLVDDRSDDGTAELARALGGNRVTVISGKPLPQGWAGKVWAMAQGAELAVGTGYLWLTDADICHDGGSLRRLVAESVAGDLALNSRMARLHSSSTAERLLIPPFLFFFNLLFPMRWVNGAGRTAAAAGGCVLLSSTALEAIGGFRAIADEVIDDVNLARAVKGLGMRIRLSVSRGDVVSAREYRTIAPIWRMVRRSAFDQLGYSWSLLAGTAAGLALLFLVPPGLVAVAAVGVGWAAGWRLALAGLGAAGWAAMAFLLLPTLRILGVRARWALSFPLGGLLYGAMTVDSAVSHAAGRPARW
;
A
#
# COMPACT_ATOMS: atom_id res chain seq x y z
N MET A 1 7.34 -29.74 -32.39
CA MET A 1 6.29 -28.76 -32.05
C MET A 1 6.66 -27.50 -32.79
N THR A 2 5.81 -27.00 -33.65
CA THR A 2 6.11 -25.77 -34.42
C THR A 2 6.21 -24.55 -33.48
N ALA A 3 6.97 -23.55 -33.86
CA ALA A 3 7.14 -22.32 -33.05
C ALA A 3 5.79 -21.64 -32.79
N GLU A 4 4.88 -21.67 -33.79
CA GLU A 4 3.55 -21.12 -33.71
C GLU A 4 2.71 -21.80 -32.62
N LEU A 5 2.76 -23.13 -32.56
CA LEU A 5 2.03 -23.89 -31.53
C LEU A 5 2.55 -23.57 -30.12
N ALA A 6 3.87 -23.46 -29.95
CA ALA A 6 4.46 -23.06 -28.66
C ALA A 6 4.02 -21.66 -28.23
N LEU A 7 4.03 -20.69 -29.12
CA LEU A 7 3.56 -19.32 -28.84
C LEU A 7 2.07 -19.28 -28.53
N CYS A 8 1.23 -20.02 -29.26
CA CYS A 8 -0.19 -20.13 -28.95
C CYS A 8 -0.42 -20.75 -27.57
N SER A 9 0.32 -21.81 -27.21
CA SER A 9 0.22 -22.43 -25.88
C SER A 9 0.56 -21.46 -24.75
N VAL A 10 1.61 -20.68 -24.91
CA VAL A 10 1.99 -19.63 -23.94
C VAL A 10 0.93 -18.52 -23.88
N GLY A 11 0.35 -18.14 -25.04
CA GLY A 11 -0.75 -17.18 -25.08
C GLY A 11 -2.00 -17.67 -24.36
N VAL A 12 -2.39 -18.92 -24.58
CA VAL A 12 -3.51 -19.57 -23.85
C VAL A 12 -3.21 -19.59 -22.35
N ALA A 13 -2.00 -19.98 -21.95
CA ALA A 13 -1.61 -19.99 -20.54
C ALA A 13 -1.72 -18.59 -19.90
N SER A 14 -1.30 -17.53 -20.61
CA SER A 14 -1.44 -16.14 -20.14
C SER A 14 -2.90 -15.74 -19.96
N VAL A 15 -3.77 -16.02 -20.94
CA VAL A 15 -5.21 -15.70 -20.85
C VAL A 15 -5.87 -16.47 -19.72
N LEU A 16 -5.59 -17.77 -19.59
CA LEU A 16 -6.12 -18.58 -18.50
C LEU A 16 -5.64 -18.10 -17.14
N ALA A 17 -4.37 -17.70 -17.01
CA ALA A 17 -3.83 -17.14 -15.78
C ALA A 17 -4.60 -15.85 -15.38
N TRP A 18 -4.90 -14.96 -16.33
CA TRP A 18 -5.71 -13.76 -16.05
C TRP A 18 -7.13 -14.12 -15.62
N ILE A 19 -7.77 -15.11 -16.24
CA ILE A 19 -9.12 -15.59 -15.85
C ILE A 19 -9.08 -16.16 -14.42
N VAL A 20 -8.11 -17.01 -14.12
CA VAL A 20 -7.96 -17.60 -12.79
C VAL A 20 -7.73 -16.52 -11.74
N ILE A 21 -6.84 -15.58 -11.98
CA ILE A 21 -6.56 -14.47 -11.07
C ILE A 21 -7.83 -13.62 -10.85
N ALA A 22 -8.53 -13.26 -11.93
CA ALA A 22 -9.74 -12.45 -11.84
C ALA A 22 -10.86 -13.12 -11.03
N CYS A 23 -11.04 -14.44 -11.21
CA CYS A 23 -12.14 -15.21 -10.60
C CYS A 23 -11.81 -15.74 -9.21
N ARG A 24 -10.56 -16.14 -8.96
CA ARG A 24 -10.17 -16.91 -7.76
C ARG A 24 -9.41 -16.09 -6.72
N ARG A 25 -9.00 -14.85 -7.03
CA ARG A 25 -8.20 -14.01 -6.14
C ARG A 25 -9.06 -12.98 -5.37
N GLY A 26 -10.14 -13.40 -4.72
CA GLY A 26 -10.93 -12.56 -3.82
C GLY A 26 -11.52 -11.29 -4.46
N ARG A 27 -11.74 -11.27 -5.79
CA ARG A 27 -12.16 -10.07 -6.54
C ARG A 27 -11.30 -8.85 -6.21
N PHE A 28 -9.99 -9.02 -6.10
CA PHE A 28 -9.02 -8.01 -5.68
C PHE A 28 -9.10 -6.71 -6.50
N TRP A 29 -9.54 -6.78 -7.73
CA TRP A 29 -9.74 -5.65 -8.65
C TRP A 29 -10.98 -4.81 -8.32
N ASP A 30 -11.92 -5.36 -7.54
CA ASP A 30 -13.16 -4.68 -7.12
C ASP A 30 -12.90 -3.90 -5.83
N LEU A 31 -12.50 -2.65 -5.99
CA LEU A 31 -12.23 -1.71 -4.90
C LEU A 31 -13.47 -0.90 -4.50
N GLN A 32 -14.64 -1.26 -5.02
CA GLN A 32 -15.89 -0.60 -4.66
C GLN A 32 -16.20 -0.87 -3.18
N PRO A 33 -16.56 0.16 -2.42
CA PRO A 33 -17.01 -0.02 -1.07
C PRO A 33 -18.30 -0.84 -1.05
N THR A 34 -18.41 -1.73 -0.09
CA THR A 34 -19.65 -2.46 0.14
C THR A 34 -20.76 -1.51 0.62
N ALA A 35 -22.01 -1.96 0.60
CA ALA A 35 -23.12 -1.18 1.14
C ALA A 35 -22.92 -0.86 2.64
N GLU A 36 -22.25 -1.75 3.37
CA GLU A 36 -21.86 -1.56 4.78
C GLU A 36 -20.80 -0.47 4.93
N ASP A 37 -19.80 -0.42 4.05
CA ASP A 37 -18.79 0.64 4.03
C ASP A 37 -19.38 2.03 3.70
N GLN A 38 -20.58 2.07 3.15
CA GLN A 38 -21.24 3.32 2.76
C GLN A 38 -22.10 3.91 3.88
N ARG A 39 -22.48 3.10 4.86
CA ARG A 39 -23.28 3.57 6.01
C ARG A 39 -22.35 4.17 7.06
N PRO A 40 -22.63 5.40 7.53
CA PRO A 40 -21.90 5.94 8.66
C PRO A 40 -22.06 5.02 9.87
N ALA A 41 -20.97 4.68 10.51
CA ALA A 41 -21.04 3.96 11.77
C ALA A 41 -21.72 4.82 12.84
N PRO A 42 -22.54 4.23 13.71
CA PRO A 42 -23.17 4.98 14.79
C PRO A 42 -22.10 5.52 15.74
N PRO A 43 -22.33 6.71 16.34
CA PRO A 43 -21.42 7.21 17.36
C PRO A 43 -21.35 6.24 18.54
N PRO A 44 -20.17 6.03 19.12
CA PRO A 44 -20.03 5.19 20.31
C PRO A 44 -20.69 5.86 21.52
N ALA A 45 -21.12 5.06 22.50
CA ALA A 45 -21.69 5.57 23.74
C ALA A 45 -20.72 6.46 24.52
N ALA A 46 -19.42 6.16 24.46
CA ALA A 46 -18.34 6.99 24.98
C ALA A 46 -17.19 7.01 23.97
N TRP A 47 -16.66 8.22 23.73
CA TRP A 47 -15.53 8.40 22.84
C TRP A 47 -14.22 8.13 23.58
N PRO A 48 -13.45 7.09 23.18
CA PRO A 48 -12.20 6.73 23.85
C PRO A 48 -11.11 7.79 23.64
N LYS A 49 -10.16 7.87 24.57
CA LYS A 49 -8.96 8.69 24.39
C LYS A 49 -8.08 8.13 23.29
N VAL A 50 -7.57 8.99 22.40
CA VAL A 50 -6.70 8.60 21.28
C VAL A 50 -5.36 9.32 21.35
N CYS A 51 -4.26 8.59 21.13
CA CYS A 51 -2.96 9.15 20.86
C CYS A 51 -2.65 9.03 19.36
N ILE A 52 -2.39 10.16 18.70
CA ILE A 52 -1.97 10.20 17.30
C ILE A 52 -0.45 10.18 17.27
N ILE A 53 0.16 9.20 16.64
CA ILE A 53 1.62 9.05 16.56
C ILE A 53 2.06 9.31 15.13
N VAL A 54 2.94 10.29 14.95
CA VAL A 54 3.48 10.72 13.65
C VAL A 54 5.00 10.53 13.67
N PRO A 55 5.52 9.41 13.15
CA PRO A 55 6.96 9.28 12.92
C PRO A 55 7.36 10.21 11.76
N ALA A 56 8.42 10.99 11.93
CA ALA A 56 8.90 11.95 10.94
C ALA A 56 10.41 11.87 10.77
N HIS A 57 10.89 11.85 9.53
CA HIS A 57 12.30 11.96 9.17
C HIS A 57 12.44 12.77 7.88
N ASN A 58 12.94 14.01 8.00
CA ASN A 58 13.11 14.95 6.88
C ASN A 58 11.78 15.24 6.14
N GLU A 59 10.75 15.63 6.89
CA GLU A 59 9.39 15.89 6.40
C GLU A 59 9.00 17.39 6.43
N HIS A 60 9.99 18.30 6.55
CA HIS A 60 9.77 19.74 6.57
C HIS A 60 8.88 20.23 5.42
N ALA A 61 9.05 19.67 4.21
CA ALA A 61 8.27 20.06 3.03
C ALA A 61 6.80 19.63 3.10
N CYS A 62 6.46 18.56 3.81
CA CYS A 62 5.11 18.01 3.89
C CYS A 62 4.30 18.58 5.06
N LEU A 63 4.94 18.81 6.21
CA LEU A 63 4.28 19.23 7.45
C LEU A 63 3.34 20.44 7.34
N PRO A 64 3.62 21.51 6.56
CA PRO A 64 2.70 22.64 6.44
C PRO A 64 1.35 22.26 5.82
N ARG A 65 1.29 21.16 5.06
CA ARG A 65 0.07 20.67 4.41
C ARG A 65 -0.63 19.60 5.25
N THR A 66 0.10 18.84 6.04
CA THR A 66 -0.40 17.64 6.72
C THR A 66 -0.73 17.85 8.18
N LEU A 67 0.10 18.59 8.92
CA LEU A 67 -0.07 18.80 10.37
C LEU A 67 -1.27 19.69 10.73
N PRO A 68 -1.53 20.84 10.07
CA PRO A 68 -2.70 21.66 10.41
C PRO A 68 -4.05 20.94 10.27
N PRO A 69 -4.35 20.21 9.17
CA PRO A 69 -5.57 19.42 9.08
C PRO A 69 -5.66 18.30 10.13
N LEU A 70 -4.52 17.68 10.47
CA LEU A 70 -4.46 16.65 11.52
C LEU A 70 -4.82 17.26 12.89
N LEU A 71 -4.45 18.51 13.16
CA LEU A 71 -4.79 19.22 14.39
C LEU A 71 -6.22 19.77 14.40
N ALA A 72 -6.92 19.75 13.28
CA ALA A 72 -8.30 20.22 13.12
C ALA A 72 -9.33 19.08 13.17
N GLN A 73 -9.02 17.94 13.82
CA GLN A 73 -9.94 16.82 13.90
C GLN A 73 -11.18 17.15 14.72
N ASP A 74 -12.35 16.89 14.13
CA ASP A 74 -13.67 16.92 14.78
C ASP A 74 -13.88 15.60 15.53
N TYR A 75 -13.36 15.54 16.74
CA TYR A 75 -13.47 14.37 17.61
C TYR A 75 -13.93 14.75 19.01
N ALA A 76 -15.00 14.10 19.47
CA ALA A 76 -15.62 14.46 20.75
C ALA A 76 -14.89 13.90 21.99
N GLY A 77 -14.01 12.91 21.81
CA GLY A 77 -13.21 12.35 22.89
C GLY A 77 -11.88 13.10 23.09
N PRO A 78 -11.15 12.80 24.16
CA PRO A 78 -9.81 13.36 24.37
C PRO A 78 -8.83 12.80 23.33
N TRP A 79 -7.98 13.66 22.78
CA TRP A 79 -6.90 13.24 21.89
C TRP A 79 -5.71 14.16 21.93
N HIS A 80 -4.54 13.68 21.56
CA HIS A 80 -3.31 14.45 21.45
C HIS A 80 -2.40 13.87 20.35
N VAL A 81 -1.47 14.67 19.85
CA VAL A 81 -0.51 14.29 18.83
C VAL A 81 0.88 14.19 19.44
N VAL A 82 1.57 13.10 19.14
CA VAL A 82 2.99 12.88 19.42
C VAL A 82 3.71 12.76 18.08
N LEU A 83 4.52 13.75 17.75
CA LEU A 83 5.42 13.69 16.60
C LEU A 83 6.79 13.25 17.07
N VAL A 84 7.26 12.13 16.50
CA VAL A 84 8.59 11.59 16.81
C VAL A 84 9.54 11.95 15.67
N ASP A 85 10.40 12.92 15.91
CA ASP A 85 11.42 13.35 14.95
C ASP A 85 12.61 12.40 14.99
N ASP A 86 12.73 11.52 13.99
CA ASP A 86 13.86 10.58 13.90
C ASP A 86 15.11 11.27 13.36
N ARG A 87 15.63 12.24 14.12
CA ARG A 87 16.92 12.92 13.85
C ARG A 87 16.95 13.58 12.46
N SER A 88 15.92 14.33 12.15
CA SER A 88 15.89 15.16 10.93
C SER A 88 16.96 16.24 10.96
N ASP A 89 17.48 16.59 9.79
CA ASP A 89 18.47 17.65 9.58
C ASP A 89 17.92 18.84 8.74
N ASP A 90 16.64 18.78 8.38
CA ASP A 90 15.95 19.76 7.52
C ASP A 90 15.07 20.77 8.28
N GLY A 91 15.08 20.75 9.62
CA GLY A 91 14.24 21.63 10.45
C GLY A 91 12.82 21.11 10.69
N THR A 92 12.57 19.81 10.45
CA THR A 92 11.27 19.15 10.67
C THR A 92 10.75 19.37 12.10
N ALA A 93 11.57 19.17 13.13
CA ALA A 93 11.16 19.27 14.53
C ALA A 93 10.77 20.70 14.93
N GLU A 94 11.55 21.70 14.51
CA GLU A 94 11.31 23.12 14.76
C GLU A 94 9.99 23.57 14.11
N LEU A 95 9.78 23.15 12.86
CA LEU A 95 8.56 23.46 12.13
C LEU A 95 7.34 22.80 12.77
N ALA A 96 7.46 21.54 13.21
CA ALA A 96 6.39 20.83 13.90
C ALA A 96 5.97 21.53 15.20
N ARG A 97 6.94 22.02 15.99
CA ARG A 97 6.67 22.81 17.20
C ARG A 97 5.98 24.13 16.87
N ALA A 98 6.46 24.82 15.83
CA ALA A 98 5.88 26.10 15.40
C ALA A 98 4.43 25.96 14.93
N LEU A 99 4.12 24.91 14.15
CA LEU A 99 2.77 24.66 13.62
C LEU A 99 1.82 24.09 14.69
N GLY A 100 2.34 23.25 15.59
CA GLY A 100 1.55 22.50 16.55
C GLY A 100 1.24 23.23 17.83
N GLY A 101 2.12 24.13 18.26
CA GLY A 101 2.02 24.81 19.57
C GLY A 101 1.82 23.79 20.69
N ASN A 102 0.85 24.03 21.56
CA ASN A 102 0.53 23.15 22.70
C ASN A 102 -0.25 21.87 22.33
N ARG A 103 -0.61 21.71 21.06
CA ARG A 103 -1.40 20.54 20.59
C ARG A 103 -0.52 19.37 20.15
N VAL A 104 0.76 19.59 20.00
CA VAL A 104 1.73 18.58 19.55
C VAL A 104 2.85 18.44 20.55
N THR A 105 3.07 17.23 21.01
CA THR A 105 4.30 16.87 21.73
C THR A 105 5.33 16.42 20.71
N VAL A 106 6.40 17.19 20.53
CA VAL A 106 7.50 16.81 19.62
C VAL A 106 8.63 16.23 20.45
N ILE A 107 8.94 14.95 20.21
CA ILE A 107 10.08 14.28 20.85
C ILE A 107 11.17 13.99 19.83
N SER A 108 12.43 14.12 20.25
CA SER A 108 13.58 13.74 19.45
C SER A 108 13.81 12.23 19.57
N GLY A 109 13.92 11.54 18.44
CA GLY A 109 14.15 10.11 18.37
C GLY A 109 15.48 9.71 19.00
N LYS A 110 15.45 8.71 19.85
CA LYS A 110 16.64 8.07 20.41
C LYS A 110 17.41 7.33 19.31
N PRO A 111 18.72 7.09 19.46
CA PRO A 111 19.49 6.30 18.51
C PRO A 111 18.82 4.95 18.21
N LEU A 112 18.89 4.55 16.93
CA LEU A 112 18.27 3.30 16.47
C LEU A 112 18.99 2.10 17.10
N PRO A 113 18.30 1.26 17.90
CA PRO A 113 18.89 0.05 18.44
C PRO A 113 19.11 -1.00 17.35
N GLN A 114 20.07 -1.89 17.59
CA GLN A 114 20.26 -3.04 16.70
C GLN A 114 18.98 -3.90 16.64
N GLY A 115 18.60 -4.35 15.45
CA GLY A 115 17.41 -5.17 15.22
C GLY A 115 16.09 -4.38 15.19
N TRP A 116 16.16 -3.06 15.01
CA TRP A 116 14.98 -2.23 14.83
C TRP A 116 14.97 -1.53 13.46
N ALA A 117 13.82 -1.47 12.83
CA ALA A 117 13.56 -0.58 11.71
C ALA A 117 13.26 0.84 12.22
N GLY A 118 13.77 1.87 11.54
CA GLY A 118 13.70 3.26 12.04
C GLY A 118 12.28 3.73 12.31
N LYS A 119 11.36 3.51 11.38
CA LYS A 119 9.94 3.90 11.55
C LYS A 119 9.28 3.18 12.73
N VAL A 120 9.52 1.87 12.88
CA VAL A 120 8.96 1.07 13.98
C VAL A 120 9.51 1.56 15.31
N TRP A 121 10.82 1.90 15.36
CA TRP A 121 11.44 2.47 16.56
C TRP A 121 10.85 3.83 16.93
N ALA A 122 10.60 4.69 15.95
CA ALA A 122 9.93 5.97 16.19
C ALA A 122 8.50 5.77 16.71
N MET A 123 7.71 4.86 16.10
CA MET A 123 6.37 4.52 16.61
C MET A 123 6.40 3.97 18.03
N ALA A 124 7.38 3.11 18.37
CA ALA A 124 7.53 2.56 19.70
C ALA A 124 7.77 3.65 20.75
N GLN A 125 8.64 4.62 20.46
CA GLN A 125 8.90 5.77 21.34
C GLN A 125 7.66 6.66 21.52
N GLY A 126 6.90 6.90 20.44
CA GLY A 126 5.64 7.64 20.53
C GLY A 126 4.61 6.93 21.39
N ALA A 127 4.56 5.60 21.33
CA ALA A 127 3.62 4.79 22.11
C ALA A 127 3.93 4.83 23.62
N GLU A 128 5.17 5.07 24.04
CA GLU A 128 5.52 5.27 25.46
C GLU A 128 4.72 6.44 26.07
N LEU A 129 4.30 7.43 25.26
CA LEU A 129 3.50 8.58 25.71
C LEU A 129 1.98 8.36 25.58
N ALA A 130 1.56 7.22 25.04
CA ALA A 130 0.14 6.90 24.81
C ALA A 130 -0.54 6.25 26.03
N VAL A 131 -0.12 6.58 27.23
CA VAL A 131 -0.62 5.97 28.47
C VAL A 131 -2.11 6.28 28.66
N GLY A 132 -2.90 5.23 28.95
CA GLY A 132 -4.32 5.33 29.22
C GLY A 132 -5.17 5.71 28.01
N THR A 133 -4.66 5.48 26.80
CA THR A 133 -5.44 5.66 25.56
C THR A 133 -6.16 4.36 25.20
N GLY A 134 -7.35 4.48 24.59
CA GLY A 134 -8.08 3.33 24.05
C GLY A 134 -7.55 2.93 22.67
N TYR A 135 -7.05 3.92 21.92
CA TYR A 135 -6.50 3.71 20.58
C TYR A 135 -5.24 4.53 20.34
N LEU A 136 -4.36 4.00 19.50
CA LEU A 136 -3.28 4.71 18.85
C LEU A 136 -3.66 4.92 17.37
N TRP A 137 -3.58 6.16 16.89
CA TRP A 137 -3.71 6.43 15.47
C TRP A 137 -2.32 6.68 14.88
N LEU A 138 -1.80 5.67 14.17
CA LEU A 138 -0.51 5.74 13.46
C LEU A 138 -0.75 6.38 12.10
N THR A 139 -0.02 7.45 11.80
CA THR A 139 -0.10 8.13 10.50
C THR A 139 1.27 8.64 10.06
N ASP A 140 1.57 8.50 8.76
CA ASP A 140 2.80 9.05 8.21
C ASP A 140 2.73 10.58 8.12
N ALA A 141 3.89 11.24 8.26
CA ALA A 141 3.98 12.71 8.27
C ALA A 141 3.59 13.36 6.93
N ASP A 142 3.57 12.58 5.84
CA ASP A 142 3.18 13.03 4.50
C ASP A 142 1.70 12.76 4.15
N ILE A 143 0.86 12.40 5.12
CA ILE A 143 -0.56 12.11 4.91
C ILE A 143 -1.44 13.24 5.42
N CYS A 144 -2.32 13.72 4.53
CA CYS A 144 -3.38 14.66 4.86
C CYS A 144 -4.64 13.88 5.27
N HIS A 145 -5.23 14.25 6.38
CA HIS A 145 -6.51 13.75 6.86
C HIS A 145 -7.54 14.87 6.85
N ASP A 146 -8.78 14.59 6.45
CA ASP A 146 -9.85 15.55 6.65
C ASP A 146 -10.24 15.66 8.14
N GLY A 147 -10.95 16.73 8.53
CA GLY A 147 -11.30 16.97 9.92
C GLY A 147 -12.19 15.92 10.58
N GLY A 148 -12.85 15.06 9.81
CA GLY A 148 -13.72 13.99 10.32
C GLY A 148 -13.08 12.59 10.36
N SER A 149 -11.82 12.45 9.94
CA SER A 149 -11.17 11.15 9.79
C SER A 149 -11.07 10.39 11.10
N LEU A 150 -10.63 11.03 12.18
CA LEU A 150 -10.51 10.38 13.49
C LEU A 150 -11.87 9.89 14.01
N ARG A 151 -12.89 10.73 13.91
CA ARG A 151 -14.23 10.41 14.35
C ARG A 151 -14.79 9.18 13.61
N ARG A 152 -14.61 9.13 12.28
CA ARG A 152 -15.07 8.00 11.47
C ARG A 152 -14.32 6.72 11.81
N LEU A 153 -12.99 6.76 11.87
CA LEU A 153 -12.16 5.60 12.20
C LEU A 153 -12.54 5.00 13.55
N VAL A 154 -12.71 5.84 14.58
CA VAL A 154 -13.08 5.37 15.94
C VAL A 154 -14.49 4.81 15.94
N ALA A 155 -15.48 5.51 15.35
CA ALA A 155 -16.85 5.01 15.29
C ALA A 155 -16.92 3.65 14.58
N GLU A 156 -16.25 3.50 13.44
CA GLU A 156 -16.16 2.22 12.72
C GLU A 156 -15.49 1.13 13.55
N SER A 157 -14.43 1.47 14.28
CA SER A 157 -13.69 0.50 15.10
C SER A 157 -14.51 0.01 16.29
N VAL A 158 -15.19 0.92 16.97
CA VAL A 158 -16.07 0.55 18.10
C VAL A 158 -17.27 -0.26 17.61
N ALA A 159 -17.98 0.21 16.57
CA ALA A 159 -19.16 -0.49 16.04
C ALA A 159 -18.81 -1.87 15.45
N GLY A 160 -17.64 -2.02 14.85
CA GLY A 160 -17.18 -3.27 14.24
C GLY A 160 -16.36 -4.16 15.14
N ASP A 161 -16.08 -3.78 16.39
CA ASP A 161 -15.14 -4.45 17.28
C ASP A 161 -13.80 -4.71 16.57
N LEU A 162 -13.23 -3.64 15.96
CA LEU A 162 -12.00 -3.74 15.19
C LEU A 162 -10.80 -3.43 16.08
N ALA A 163 -9.88 -4.37 16.16
CA ALA A 163 -8.60 -4.18 16.82
C ALA A 163 -7.64 -3.32 15.99
N LEU A 164 -7.78 -3.38 14.65
CA LEU A 164 -7.03 -2.56 13.71
C LEU A 164 -7.94 -2.11 12.57
N ASN A 165 -8.01 -0.79 12.33
CA ASN A 165 -8.78 -0.19 11.23
C ASN A 165 -7.85 0.68 10.39
N SER A 166 -7.59 0.28 9.15
CA SER A 166 -6.66 0.95 8.26
C SER A 166 -7.36 1.49 7.02
N ARG A 167 -6.90 2.66 6.58
CA ARG A 167 -7.40 3.30 5.38
C ARG A 167 -6.25 3.62 4.43
N MET A 168 -6.29 3.00 3.25
CA MET A 168 -5.31 3.25 2.20
C MET A 168 -5.47 4.67 1.68
N ALA A 169 -4.44 5.49 1.84
CA ALA A 169 -4.44 6.86 1.38
C ALA A 169 -4.56 6.92 -0.15
N ARG A 170 -5.28 7.92 -0.65
CA ARG A 170 -5.28 8.25 -2.07
C ARG A 170 -3.95 8.86 -2.45
N LEU A 171 -3.21 8.19 -3.32
CA LEU A 171 -1.94 8.67 -3.84
C LEU A 171 -2.14 9.64 -5.00
N HIS A 172 -1.19 10.57 -5.19
CA HIS A 172 -1.17 11.46 -6.34
C HIS A 172 -1.03 10.66 -7.64
N SER A 173 -1.73 11.14 -8.69
CA SER A 173 -1.71 10.54 -10.03
C SER A 173 -1.79 11.63 -11.10
N SER A 174 -1.06 12.74 -10.90
CA SER A 174 -1.10 13.93 -11.76
C SER A 174 0.02 13.95 -12.81
N SER A 175 1.22 13.50 -12.46
CA SER A 175 2.35 13.40 -13.36
C SER A 175 2.25 12.18 -14.30
N THR A 176 3.04 12.15 -15.37
CA THR A 176 3.16 10.96 -16.23
C THR A 176 3.71 9.76 -15.50
N ALA A 177 4.72 9.97 -14.64
CA ALA A 177 5.32 8.92 -13.83
C ALA A 177 4.30 8.31 -12.86
N GLU A 178 3.53 9.14 -12.18
CA GLU A 178 2.47 8.69 -11.28
C GLU A 178 1.36 7.94 -12.03
N ARG A 179 0.86 8.46 -13.15
CA ARG A 179 -0.17 7.79 -13.95
C ARG A 179 0.28 6.43 -14.47
N LEU A 180 1.57 6.27 -14.75
CA LEU A 180 2.15 5.01 -15.21
C LEU A 180 2.34 4.01 -14.07
N LEU A 181 2.75 4.44 -12.88
CA LEU A 181 3.23 3.55 -11.81
C LEU A 181 2.33 3.47 -10.58
N ILE A 182 1.57 4.51 -10.23
CA ILE A 182 0.71 4.46 -9.04
C ILE A 182 -0.49 3.51 -9.22
N PRO A 183 -1.22 3.50 -10.36
CA PRO A 183 -2.27 2.51 -10.55
C PRO A 183 -1.77 1.05 -10.50
N PRO A 184 -0.65 0.67 -11.15
CA PRO A 184 -0.03 -0.64 -10.94
C PRO A 184 0.33 -0.92 -9.48
N PHE A 185 0.84 0.06 -8.72
CA PHE A 185 1.15 -0.10 -7.31
C PHE A 185 -0.07 -0.57 -6.50
N LEU A 186 -1.18 0.17 -6.61
CA LEU A 186 -2.42 -0.21 -5.95
C LEU A 186 -2.95 -1.57 -6.44
N PHE A 187 -2.85 -1.83 -7.73
CA PHE A 187 -3.27 -3.10 -8.30
C PHE A 187 -2.48 -4.27 -7.71
N PHE A 188 -1.15 -4.18 -7.65
CA PHE A 188 -0.29 -5.23 -7.08
C PHE A 188 -0.51 -5.37 -5.57
N PHE A 189 -0.68 -4.26 -4.85
CA PHE A 189 -1.01 -4.33 -3.43
C PHE A 189 -2.32 -5.11 -3.20
N ASN A 190 -3.38 -4.80 -3.93
CA ASN A 190 -4.66 -5.51 -3.81
C ASN A 190 -4.60 -6.95 -4.34
N LEU A 191 -3.77 -7.22 -5.33
CA LEU A 191 -3.51 -8.59 -5.81
C LEU A 191 -2.85 -9.44 -4.72
N LEU A 192 -1.89 -8.87 -3.98
CA LEU A 192 -1.23 -9.53 -2.86
C LEU A 192 -2.18 -9.67 -1.66
N PHE A 193 -2.93 -8.62 -1.36
CA PHE A 193 -3.80 -8.49 -0.18
C PHE A 193 -5.24 -8.13 -0.56
N PRO A 194 -6.01 -9.04 -1.19
CA PRO A 194 -7.40 -8.77 -1.54
C PRO A 194 -8.19 -8.30 -0.31
N MET A 195 -8.79 -7.11 -0.38
CA MET A 195 -9.47 -6.51 0.78
C MET A 195 -10.56 -7.41 1.35
N ARG A 196 -11.28 -8.16 0.50
CA ARG A 196 -12.27 -9.14 0.96
C ARG A 196 -11.66 -10.25 1.82
N TRP A 197 -10.41 -10.64 1.54
CA TRP A 197 -9.71 -11.63 2.36
C TRP A 197 -9.10 -11.00 3.63
N VAL A 198 -8.61 -9.77 3.51
CA VAL A 198 -8.10 -9.03 4.67
C VAL A 198 -9.22 -8.81 5.69
N ASN A 199 -10.39 -8.38 5.24
CA ASN A 199 -11.55 -8.06 6.08
C ASN A 199 -12.34 -9.32 6.51
N GLY A 200 -12.08 -10.47 5.90
CA GLY A 200 -12.72 -11.75 6.24
C GLY A 200 -11.98 -12.50 7.37
N ALA A 201 -12.53 -13.64 7.75
CA ALA A 201 -12.00 -14.50 8.83
C ALA A 201 -10.71 -15.26 8.45
N GLY A 202 -10.28 -15.23 7.17
CA GLY A 202 -9.08 -15.93 6.70
C GLY A 202 -7.79 -15.33 7.24
N ARG A 203 -6.66 -15.99 6.93
CA ARG A 203 -5.31 -15.61 7.40
C ARG A 203 -4.71 -14.38 6.72
N THR A 204 -5.26 -13.95 5.57
CA THR A 204 -4.73 -12.78 4.85
C THR A 204 -4.89 -11.53 5.69
N ALA A 205 -3.80 -10.84 5.95
CA ALA A 205 -3.76 -9.61 6.73
C ALA A 205 -2.90 -8.56 6.02
N ALA A 206 -3.36 -7.33 6.03
CA ALA A 206 -2.62 -6.15 5.58
C ALA A 206 -3.22 -4.89 6.20
N ALA A 207 -2.41 -3.86 6.29
CA ALA A 207 -2.80 -2.49 6.55
C ALA A 207 -2.06 -1.55 5.57
N ALA A 208 -2.40 -0.28 5.55
CA ALA A 208 -1.71 0.76 4.81
C ALA A 208 -1.17 1.78 5.80
N GLY A 209 0.15 1.84 5.94
CA GLY A 209 0.87 2.53 7.02
C GLY A 209 0.55 4.02 7.19
N GLY A 210 0.08 4.67 6.11
CA GLY A 210 -0.31 6.08 6.16
C GLY A 210 -1.52 6.39 7.05
N CYS A 211 -2.35 5.39 7.41
CA CYS A 211 -3.50 5.58 8.28
C CYS A 211 -3.92 4.26 8.94
N VAL A 212 -3.55 4.07 10.19
CA VAL A 212 -3.85 2.87 10.97
C VAL A 212 -4.35 3.26 12.36
N LEU A 213 -5.61 3.02 12.67
CA LEU A 213 -6.13 3.10 14.03
C LEU A 213 -5.98 1.72 14.67
N LEU A 214 -5.20 1.64 15.74
CA LEU A 214 -4.86 0.42 16.47
C LEU A 214 -5.38 0.49 17.90
N SER A 215 -6.09 -0.52 18.35
CA SER A 215 -6.49 -0.65 19.75
C SER A 215 -5.26 -0.81 20.64
N SER A 216 -5.22 -0.08 21.76
CA SER A 216 -4.13 -0.20 22.74
C SER A 216 -4.04 -1.62 23.31
N THR A 217 -5.18 -2.26 23.55
CA THR A 217 -5.23 -3.65 24.01
C THR A 217 -4.68 -4.64 22.98
N ALA A 218 -4.86 -4.36 21.68
CA ALA A 218 -4.27 -5.18 20.62
C ALA A 218 -2.76 -5.00 20.55
N LEU A 219 -2.25 -3.77 20.70
CA LEU A 219 -0.82 -3.52 20.74
C LEU A 219 -0.16 -4.22 21.94
N GLU A 220 -0.79 -4.15 23.12
CA GLU A 220 -0.32 -4.87 24.32
C GLU A 220 -0.34 -6.39 24.10
N ALA A 221 -1.41 -6.92 23.52
CA ALA A 221 -1.58 -8.36 23.31
C ALA A 221 -0.54 -8.96 22.35
N ILE A 222 -0.07 -8.21 21.34
CA ILE A 222 1.01 -8.64 20.45
C ILE A 222 2.40 -8.47 21.07
N GLY A 223 2.54 -7.86 22.25
CA GLY A 223 3.82 -7.57 22.91
C GLY A 223 4.45 -6.23 22.48
N GLY A 224 3.63 -5.27 22.06
CA GLY A 224 4.06 -3.94 21.61
C GLY A 224 4.70 -3.95 20.23
N PHE A 225 5.31 -2.82 19.84
CA PHE A 225 6.03 -2.71 18.57
C PHE A 225 7.27 -3.61 18.48
N ARG A 226 7.71 -4.18 19.60
CA ARG A 226 8.80 -5.16 19.61
C ARG A 226 8.48 -6.41 18.78
N ALA A 227 7.20 -6.77 18.65
CA ALA A 227 6.75 -7.90 17.84
C ALA A 227 7.05 -7.74 16.34
N ILE A 228 7.31 -6.51 15.89
CA ILE A 228 7.60 -6.16 14.49
C ILE A 228 8.85 -5.28 14.39
N ALA A 229 9.78 -5.41 15.35
CA ALA A 229 10.88 -4.45 15.51
C ALA A 229 11.75 -4.27 14.25
N ASP A 230 12.11 -5.36 13.59
CA ASP A 230 13.00 -5.43 12.43
C ASP A 230 12.27 -5.35 11.07
N GLU A 231 10.95 -5.23 11.08
CA GLU A 231 10.15 -5.29 9.87
C GLU A 231 10.19 -3.98 9.06
N VAL A 232 10.59 -4.09 7.81
CA VAL A 232 10.59 -2.97 6.85
C VAL A 232 9.17 -2.64 6.40
N ILE A 233 8.32 -3.67 6.26
CA ILE A 233 6.89 -3.54 5.93
C ILE A 233 6.09 -3.61 7.24
N ASP A 234 6.18 -2.53 8.02
CA ASP A 234 5.62 -2.40 9.36
C ASP A 234 4.11 -2.63 9.42
N ASP A 235 3.36 -2.06 8.50
CA ASP A 235 1.90 -2.05 8.45
C ASP A 235 1.30 -3.44 8.20
N VAL A 236 1.84 -4.17 7.22
CA VAL A 236 1.40 -5.53 6.91
C VAL A 236 1.73 -6.48 8.06
N ASN A 237 2.92 -6.36 8.64
CA ASN A 237 3.36 -7.24 9.72
C ASN A 237 2.62 -6.92 11.03
N LEU A 238 2.32 -5.65 11.31
CA LEU A 238 1.43 -5.26 12.41
C LEU A 238 0.03 -5.88 12.25
N ALA A 239 -0.56 -5.77 11.05
CA ALA A 239 -1.85 -6.38 10.77
C ALA A 239 -1.83 -7.92 10.90
N ARG A 240 -0.73 -8.57 10.49
CA ARG A 240 -0.53 -10.02 10.67
C ARG A 240 -0.45 -10.41 12.14
N ALA A 241 0.31 -9.67 12.93
CA ALA A 241 0.43 -9.92 14.37
C ALA A 241 -0.92 -9.81 15.07
N VAL A 242 -1.67 -8.74 14.82
CA VAL A 242 -3.01 -8.53 15.41
C VAL A 242 -4.00 -9.61 14.97
N LYS A 243 -4.10 -9.86 13.66
CA LYS A 243 -5.03 -10.87 13.13
C LYS A 243 -4.64 -12.29 13.52
N GLY A 244 -3.35 -12.55 13.72
CA GLY A 244 -2.82 -13.84 14.20
C GLY A 244 -3.34 -14.25 15.56
N LEU A 245 -3.72 -13.27 16.39
CA LEU A 245 -4.41 -13.50 17.68
C LEU A 245 -5.92 -13.68 17.56
N GLY A 246 -6.47 -13.78 16.35
CA GLY A 246 -7.90 -13.91 16.10
C GLY A 246 -8.68 -12.59 16.19
N MET A 247 -8.01 -11.45 16.35
CA MET A 247 -8.64 -10.14 16.43
C MET A 247 -9.10 -9.66 15.05
N ARG A 248 -10.18 -8.87 15.02
CA ARG A 248 -10.75 -8.33 13.79
C ARG A 248 -9.94 -7.15 13.28
N ILE A 249 -9.62 -7.18 11.98
CA ILE A 249 -8.97 -6.07 11.29
C ILE A 249 -9.81 -5.61 10.11
N ARG A 250 -9.65 -4.36 9.68
CA ARG A 250 -10.27 -3.80 8.49
C ARG A 250 -9.27 -3.00 7.68
N LEU A 251 -9.30 -3.20 6.37
CA LEU A 251 -8.60 -2.37 5.39
C LEU A 251 -9.63 -1.82 4.40
N SER A 252 -9.61 -0.51 4.18
CA SER A 252 -10.49 0.18 3.23
C SER A 252 -9.71 1.16 2.36
N VAL A 253 -10.31 1.64 1.27
CA VAL A 253 -9.73 2.68 0.40
C VAL A 253 -10.30 4.04 0.78
N SER A 254 -9.42 5.05 0.87
CA SER A 254 -9.83 6.44 1.05
C SER A 254 -10.67 6.94 -0.13
N ARG A 255 -11.72 7.69 0.18
CA ARG A 255 -12.55 8.41 -0.79
C ARG A 255 -12.16 9.88 -0.95
N GLY A 256 -10.99 10.26 -0.44
CA GLY A 256 -10.49 11.62 -0.44
C GLY A 256 -10.36 12.21 0.98
N ASP A 257 -10.76 11.44 1.99
CA ASP A 257 -10.61 11.79 3.40
C ASP A 257 -9.18 11.56 3.92
N VAL A 258 -8.43 10.68 3.27
CA VAL A 258 -7.01 10.39 3.56
C VAL A 258 -6.24 10.46 2.25
N VAL A 259 -5.34 11.41 2.10
CA VAL A 259 -4.62 11.71 0.85
C VAL A 259 -3.14 11.88 1.13
N SER A 260 -2.25 11.28 0.34
CA SER A 260 -0.82 11.55 0.43
C SER A 260 -0.51 12.98 -0.06
N ALA A 261 0.30 13.71 0.68
CA ALA A 261 0.84 15.01 0.26
C ALA A 261 2.06 14.88 -0.66
N ARG A 262 2.62 13.67 -0.76
CA ARG A 262 3.84 13.41 -1.53
C ARG A 262 3.54 13.27 -3.02
N GLU A 263 4.18 14.10 -3.83
CA GLU A 263 4.10 14.09 -5.29
C GLU A 263 5.34 13.41 -5.88
N TYR A 264 5.13 12.58 -6.89
CA TYR A 264 6.20 11.89 -7.60
C TYR A 264 6.28 12.38 -9.05
N ARG A 265 7.07 13.43 -9.28
CA ARG A 265 7.19 14.03 -10.63
C ARG A 265 7.95 13.17 -11.63
N THR A 266 8.80 12.26 -11.13
CA THR A 266 9.64 11.37 -11.95
C THR A 266 9.54 9.91 -11.47
N ILE A 267 10.08 8.99 -12.27
CA ILE A 267 10.08 7.55 -11.95
C ILE A 267 11.00 7.23 -10.75
N ALA A 268 12.11 7.94 -10.59
CA ALA A 268 13.15 7.59 -9.62
C ALA A 268 12.69 7.54 -8.15
N PRO A 269 11.85 8.46 -7.64
CA PRO A 269 11.32 8.34 -6.28
C PRO A 269 10.38 7.14 -6.10
N ILE A 270 9.53 6.83 -7.10
CA ILE A 270 8.64 5.65 -7.07
C ILE A 270 9.49 4.37 -7.11
N TRP A 271 10.54 4.36 -7.94
CA TRP A 271 11.49 3.25 -8.00
C TRP A 271 12.12 2.97 -6.63
N ARG A 272 12.61 4.01 -5.95
CA ARG A 272 13.19 3.87 -4.59
C ARG A 272 12.17 3.35 -3.59
N MET A 273 10.92 3.84 -3.64
CA MET A 273 9.84 3.37 -2.77
C MET A 273 9.59 1.87 -2.94
N VAL A 274 9.44 1.39 -4.16
CA VAL A 274 9.18 -0.04 -4.45
C VAL A 274 10.42 -0.88 -4.14
N ARG A 275 11.63 -0.44 -4.57
CA ARG A 275 12.88 -1.16 -4.32
C ARG A 275 13.12 -1.42 -2.84
N ARG A 276 12.67 -0.52 -1.96
CA ARG A 276 12.85 -0.65 -0.51
C ARG A 276 12.21 -1.91 0.07
N SER A 277 11.05 -2.32 -0.44
CA SER A 277 10.22 -3.37 0.16
C SER A 277 9.94 -4.57 -0.75
N ALA A 278 10.30 -4.52 -2.05
CA ALA A 278 9.86 -5.54 -2.99
C ALA A 278 10.48 -6.92 -2.73
N PHE A 279 11.76 -7.01 -2.35
CA PHE A 279 12.41 -8.29 -2.05
C PHE A 279 12.09 -8.77 -0.63
N ASP A 280 11.86 -7.85 0.31
CA ASP A 280 11.32 -8.14 1.64
C ASP A 280 9.94 -8.80 1.56
N GLN A 281 9.06 -8.28 0.71
CA GLN A 281 7.75 -8.88 0.43
C GLN A 281 7.84 -10.34 -0.07
N LEU A 282 8.95 -10.73 -0.67
CA LEU A 282 9.24 -12.10 -1.10
C LEU A 282 10.00 -12.93 -0.03
N GLY A 283 10.10 -12.42 1.19
CA GLY A 283 10.85 -13.07 2.28
C GLY A 283 12.31 -13.32 1.91
N TYR A 284 12.91 -12.45 1.12
CA TYR A 284 14.29 -12.56 0.62
C TYR A 284 14.59 -13.85 -0.15
N SER A 285 13.55 -14.48 -0.72
CA SER A 285 13.64 -15.76 -1.44
C SER A 285 13.92 -15.57 -2.93
N TRP A 286 15.05 -16.07 -3.41
CA TRP A 286 15.43 -16.05 -4.83
C TRP A 286 14.51 -16.92 -5.70
N SER A 287 14.00 -18.03 -5.18
CA SER A 287 13.03 -18.87 -5.88
C SER A 287 11.69 -18.16 -6.08
N LEU A 288 11.21 -17.46 -5.06
CA LEU A 288 10.02 -16.61 -5.19
C LEU A 288 10.24 -15.45 -6.14
N LEU A 289 11.44 -14.85 -6.15
CA LEU A 289 11.81 -13.82 -7.13
C LEU A 289 11.73 -14.36 -8.56
N ALA A 290 12.34 -15.52 -8.82
CA ALA A 290 12.31 -16.15 -10.15
C ALA A 290 10.87 -16.48 -10.57
N GLY A 291 10.06 -17.04 -9.67
CA GLY A 291 8.65 -17.30 -9.91
C GLY A 291 7.84 -16.04 -10.19
N THR A 292 8.09 -14.96 -9.43
CA THR A 292 7.47 -13.65 -9.63
C THR A 292 7.85 -13.05 -10.98
N ALA A 293 9.13 -13.09 -11.35
CA ALA A 293 9.60 -12.58 -12.64
C ALA A 293 8.98 -13.36 -13.81
N ALA A 294 8.94 -14.71 -13.72
CA ALA A 294 8.28 -15.55 -14.73
C ALA A 294 6.77 -15.26 -14.82
N GLY A 295 6.10 -15.11 -13.68
CA GLY A 295 4.68 -14.74 -13.62
C GLY A 295 4.39 -13.36 -14.22
N LEU A 296 5.20 -12.37 -13.91
CA LEU A 296 5.08 -11.02 -14.50
C LEU A 296 5.34 -11.05 -16.01
N ALA A 297 6.34 -11.82 -16.48
CA ALA A 297 6.59 -11.98 -17.91
C ALA A 297 5.40 -12.63 -18.60
N LEU A 298 4.85 -13.72 -18.07
CA LEU A 298 3.68 -14.41 -18.62
C LEU A 298 2.45 -13.49 -18.68
N LEU A 299 2.20 -12.74 -17.62
CA LEU A 299 1.00 -11.91 -17.51
C LEU A 299 1.09 -10.61 -18.29
N PHE A 300 2.25 -9.91 -18.24
CA PHE A 300 2.38 -8.55 -18.72
C PHE A 300 3.17 -8.41 -20.03
N LEU A 301 4.10 -9.33 -20.33
CA LEU A 301 4.92 -9.23 -21.54
C LEU A 301 4.43 -10.15 -22.67
N VAL A 302 3.91 -11.33 -22.36
CA VAL A 302 3.40 -12.26 -23.36
C VAL A 302 2.26 -11.64 -24.19
N PRO A 303 1.22 -11.02 -23.63
CA PRO A 303 0.13 -10.47 -24.43
C PRO A 303 0.56 -9.43 -25.48
N PRO A 304 1.27 -8.34 -25.13
CA PRO A 304 1.74 -7.40 -26.15
C PRO A 304 2.79 -8.00 -27.08
N GLY A 305 3.63 -8.94 -26.58
CA GLY A 305 4.59 -9.64 -27.40
C GLY A 305 3.94 -10.47 -28.52
N LEU A 306 2.85 -11.18 -28.21
CA LEU A 306 2.09 -11.94 -29.22
C LEU A 306 1.45 -11.04 -30.26
N VAL A 307 0.92 -9.87 -29.87
CA VAL A 307 0.40 -8.88 -30.82
C VAL A 307 1.52 -8.39 -31.74
N ALA A 308 2.69 -8.08 -31.20
CA ALA A 308 3.84 -7.63 -31.97
C ALA A 308 4.34 -8.74 -32.95
N VAL A 309 4.49 -9.97 -32.47
CA VAL A 309 4.91 -11.11 -33.30
C VAL A 309 3.90 -11.36 -34.42
N ALA A 310 2.60 -11.30 -34.15
CA ALA A 310 1.55 -11.44 -35.17
C ALA A 310 1.60 -10.34 -36.24
N ALA A 311 1.98 -9.12 -35.86
CA ALA A 311 2.11 -8.00 -36.78
C ALA A 311 3.34 -8.16 -37.71
N VAL A 312 4.47 -8.66 -37.21
CA VAL A 312 5.76 -8.76 -37.92
C VAL A 312 5.93 -10.12 -38.60
N GLY A 313 5.11 -11.13 -38.29
CA GLY A 313 5.24 -12.52 -38.71
C GLY A 313 5.12 -12.73 -40.22
N VAL A 314 6.14 -12.28 -40.98
CA VAL A 314 6.27 -12.48 -42.42
C VAL A 314 6.51 -13.96 -42.69
N GLY A 315 5.70 -14.57 -43.57
CA GLY A 315 5.83 -15.97 -43.96
C GLY A 315 4.98 -16.94 -43.11
N TRP A 316 4.30 -16.50 -42.07
CA TRP A 316 3.36 -17.32 -41.32
C TRP A 316 1.98 -17.35 -41.97
N ALA A 317 1.30 -18.53 -41.91
CA ALA A 317 -0.07 -18.62 -42.38
C ALA A 317 -0.99 -17.64 -41.64
N ALA A 318 -1.94 -17.06 -42.35
CA ALA A 318 -2.86 -16.04 -41.80
C ALA A 318 -3.61 -16.54 -40.54
N GLY A 319 -3.97 -17.83 -40.48
CA GLY A 319 -4.63 -18.42 -39.31
C GLY A 319 -3.80 -18.34 -38.02
N TRP A 320 -2.49 -18.59 -38.06
CA TRP A 320 -1.60 -18.47 -36.91
C TRP A 320 -1.44 -17.00 -36.46
N ARG A 321 -1.31 -16.10 -37.41
CA ARG A 321 -1.22 -14.66 -37.12
C ARG A 321 -2.48 -14.14 -36.43
N LEU A 322 -3.66 -14.54 -36.90
CA LEU A 322 -4.93 -14.20 -36.27
C LEU A 322 -5.06 -14.81 -34.87
N ALA A 323 -4.67 -16.07 -34.70
CA ALA A 323 -4.68 -16.73 -33.39
C ALA A 323 -3.79 -16.01 -32.36
N LEU A 324 -2.55 -15.70 -32.73
CA LEU A 324 -1.61 -15.00 -31.84
C LEU A 324 -2.08 -13.56 -31.54
N ALA A 325 -2.56 -12.82 -32.55
CA ALA A 325 -3.14 -11.49 -32.34
C ALA A 325 -4.35 -11.54 -31.42
N GLY A 326 -5.25 -12.51 -31.61
CA GLY A 326 -6.43 -12.72 -30.77
C GLY A 326 -6.10 -13.04 -29.31
N LEU A 327 -5.16 -13.99 -29.07
CA LEU A 327 -4.70 -14.35 -27.73
C LEU A 327 -3.99 -13.18 -27.04
N GLY A 328 -3.12 -12.48 -27.76
CA GLY A 328 -2.42 -11.31 -27.24
C GLY A 328 -3.38 -10.18 -26.90
N ALA A 329 -4.34 -9.87 -27.80
CA ALA A 329 -5.35 -8.85 -27.56
C ALA A 329 -6.27 -9.21 -26.38
N ALA A 330 -6.67 -10.49 -26.25
CA ALA A 330 -7.49 -10.96 -25.14
C ALA A 330 -6.78 -10.80 -23.79
N GLY A 331 -5.50 -11.23 -23.70
CA GLY A 331 -4.71 -11.08 -22.48
C GLY A 331 -4.49 -9.60 -22.13
N TRP A 332 -4.18 -8.76 -23.11
CA TRP A 332 -3.99 -7.31 -22.91
C TRP A 332 -5.30 -6.62 -22.50
N ALA A 333 -6.41 -6.98 -23.11
CA ALA A 333 -7.74 -6.46 -22.75
C ALA A 333 -8.13 -6.90 -21.32
N ALA A 334 -7.85 -8.15 -20.94
CA ALA A 334 -8.13 -8.64 -19.59
C ALA A 334 -7.38 -7.83 -18.53
N MET A 335 -6.06 -7.63 -18.69
CA MET A 335 -5.28 -6.82 -17.74
C MET A 335 -5.74 -5.36 -17.71
N ALA A 336 -6.05 -4.77 -18.89
CA ALA A 336 -6.52 -3.40 -18.96
C ALA A 336 -7.87 -3.25 -18.24
N PHE A 337 -8.79 -4.18 -18.46
CA PHE A 337 -10.11 -4.18 -17.84
C PHE A 337 -10.03 -4.28 -16.31
N LEU A 338 -9.16 -5.16 -15.78
CA LEU A 338 -8.98 -5.35 -14.35
C LEU A 338 -8.34 -4.13 -13.68
N LEU A 339 -7.59 -3.30 -14.41
CA LEU A 339 -7.02 -2.05 -13.89
C LEU A 339 -8.04 -0.89 -13.84
N LEU A 340 -9.12 -0.94 -14.63
CA LEU A 340 -10.08 0.18 -14.71
C LEU A 340 -10.66 0.64 -13.37
N PRO A 341 -11.04 -0.24 -12.43
CA PRO A 341 -11.54 0.21 -11.13
C PRO A 341 -10.50 1.03 -10.36
N THR A 342 -9.23 0.62 -10.38
CA THR A 342 -8.13 1.36 -9.77
C THR A 342 -7.94 2.74 -10.40
N LEU A 343 -7.98 2.82 -11.74
CA LEU A 343 -7.88 4.10 -12.45
C LEU A 343 -9.03 5.05 -12.10
N ARG A 344 -10.26 4.53 -11.96
CA ARG A 344 -11.44 5.33 -11.57
C ARG A 344 -11.26 5.94 -10.17
N ILE A 345 -10.81 5.15 -9.19
CA ILE A 345 -10.59 5.62 -7.81
C ILE A 345 -9.52 6.72 -7.77
N LEU A 346 -8.45 6.57 -8.57
CA LEU A 346 -7.38 7.55 -8.67
C LEU A 346 -7.73 8.76 -9.55
N GLY A 347 -8.87 8.75 -10.24
CA GLY A 347 -9.26 9.82 -11.18
C GLY A 347 -8.40 9.85 -12.45
N VAL A 348 -7.78 8.72 -12.82
CA VAL A 348 -6.92 8.59 -14.00
C VAL A 348 -7.75 8.15 -15.21
N ARG A 349 -7.49 8.76 -16.38
CA ARG A 349 -8.22 8.42 -17.61
C ARG A 349 -8.01 6.95 -18.00
N ALA A 350 -9.08 6.28 -18.43
CA ALA A 350 -9.10 4.85 -18.78
C ALA A 350 -8.04 4.44 -19.82
N ARG A 351 -7.63 5.34 -20.73
CA ARG A 351 -6.57 5.07 -21.74
C ARG A 351 -5.24 4.61 -21.12
N TRP A 352 -4.97 4.99 -19.86
CA TRP A 352 -3.76 4.55 -19.15
C TRP A 352 -3.78 3.06 -18.81
N ALA A 353 -4.93 2.37 -18.93
CA ALA A 353 -4.98 0.91 -18.81
C ALA A 353 -4.14 0.21 -19.90
N LEU A 354 -3.99 0.82 -21.08
CA LEU A 354 -3.19 0.27 -22.17
C LEU A 354 -1.68 0.28 -21.87
N SER A 355 -1.21 1.15 -21.00
CA SER A 355 0.20 1.20 -20.57
C SER A 355 0.55 0.18 -19.48
N PHE A 356 -0.41 -0.61 -19.02
CA PHE A 356 -0.20 -1.53 -17.89
C PHE A 356 0.91 -2.58 -18.14
N PRO A 357 1.13 -3.11 -19.36
CA PRO A 357 2.29 -3.96 -19.63
C PRO A 357 3.62 -3.30 -19.28
N LEU A 358 3.78 -2.03 -19.61
CA LEU A 358 4.98 -1.26 -19.24
C LEU A 358 5.09 -1.07 -17.74
N GLY A 359 3.97 -0.80 -17.06
CA GLY A 359 3.92 -0.78 -15.59
C GLY A 359 4.40 -2.10 -14.98
N GLY A 360 3.86 -3.23 -15.44
CA GLY A 360 4.27 -4.56 -14.98
C GLY A 360 5.76 -4.87 -15.21
N LEU A 361 6.30 -4.49 -16.37
CA LEU A 361 7.73 -4.60 -16.67
C LEU A 361 8.59 -3.79 -15.69
N LEU A 362 8.22 -2.53 -15.46
CA LEU A 362 8.96 -1.66 -14.53
C LEU A 362 8.91 -2.18 -13.09
N TYR A 363 7.76 -2.68 -12.63
CA TYR A 363 7.66 -3.33 -11.31
C TYR A 363 8.51 -4.59 -11.21
N GLY A 364 8.56 -5.40 -12.26
CA GLY A 364 9.48 -6.55 -12.34
C GLY A 364 10.94 -6.12 -12.22
N ALA A 365 11.34 -5.08 -12.95
CA ALA A 365 12.69 -4.52 -12.88
C ALA A 365 13.02 -3.95 -11.48
N MET A 366 12.09 -3.22 -10.85
CA MET A 366 12.24 -2.71 -9.48
C MET A 366 12.41 -3.85 -8.47
N THR A 367 11.67 -4.95 -8.65
CA THR A 367 11.75 -6.12 -7.76
C THR A 367 13.10 -6.83 -7.89
N VAL A 368 13.62 -6.98 -9.11
CA VAL A 368 14.95 -7.52 -9.34
C VAL A 368 16.04 -6.59 -8.77
N ASP A 369 15.93 -5.26 -8.98
CA ASP A 369 16.86 -4.28 -8.42
C ASP A 369 16.86 -4.30 -6.88
N SER A 370 15.68 -4.50 -6.26
CA SER A 370 15.55 -4.70 -4.80
C SER A 370 16.39 -5.88 -4.31
N ALA A 371 16.30 -7.03 -5.00
CA ALA A 371 17.05 -8.24 -4.64
C ALA A 371 18.57 -8.07 -4.87
N VAL A 372 18.98 -7.47 -5.98
CA VAL A 372 20.40 -7.18 -6.28
C VAL A 372 20.98 -6.21 -5.25
N SER A 373 20.23 -5.17 -4.88
CA SER A 373 20.65 -4.21 -3.85
C SER A 373 20.82 -4.87 -2.48
N HIS A 374 19.93 -5.78 -2.12
CA HIS A 374 20.02 -6.56 -0.89
C HIS A 374 21.30 -7.44 -0.90
N ALA A 375 21.53 -8.19 -1.98
CA ALA A 375 22.71 -9.04 -2.14
C ALA A 375 24.03 -8.22 -2.13
N ALA A 376 23.99 -6.97 -2.59
CA ALA A 376 25.14 -6.07 -2.55
C ALA A 376 25.37 -5.40 -1.17
N GLY A 377 24.65 -5.80 -0.12
CA GLY A 377 24.76 -5.23 1.22
C GLY A 377 24.31 -3.78 1.32
N ARG A 378 23.43 -3.33 0.41
CA ARG A 378 22.83 -1.99 0.41
C ARG A 378 21.38 -2.06 0.84
N PRO A 379 21.09 -2.37 2.12
CA PRO A 379 19.72 -2.49 2.59
C PRO A 379 18.99 -1.16 2.42
N ALA A 380 17.69 -1.27 2.27
CA ALA A 380 16.83 -0.10 2.27
C ALA A 380 16.97 0.63 3.62
N ARG A 381 17.22 1.94 3.54
CA ARG A 381 17.14 2.84 4.70
C ARG A 381 15.83 3.61 4.60
N TRP A 382 15.30 3.89 5.77
CA TRP A 382 14.11 4.77 5.90
C TRP A 382 14.46 6.18 5.56
#